data_34dee68709bfbbe210414651d7d1312b
#
_entry.id   34dee68709bfbbe210414651d7d1312b
#
_cell.length_a   1.000
_cell.length_b   1.000
_cell.length_c   1.000
_cell.angle_alpha   90.00
_cell.angle_beta   90.00
_cell.angle_gamma   90.00
#
_symmetry.space_group_name_H-M   'P 1'
#
loop_
_entity.id
_entity.type
_entity.pdbx_description
1 polymer ?
#
loop_
_entity_poly.entity_id
_entity_poly.type
_entity_poly.pdbx_seq_one_letter_code
_entity_poly.pdbx_strand_id
1 'polypeptide(L)'
;MSNLLEARSLSKKFGGVLALDRLDLSVAPNDILGLIGPNGSGKTTFFNVVTGIYPADAGSVVFERVDITQAASRTVYRAGISRTFQRSRLCLSLSNFDNIMIGNHKRLNQGLWFNLMRRSDFKRQFEESYQAARTLLDVFEPRLCDRMFEPAAGLPMIDRRRIEICRALINEPRLLLLDEPSAGMTHEETNELMDDILQVRDRKKNLTIIIVEHEMGVIERITDRCIVLNFGRKIAEGPYRQVAADKQVQEAYLGVAL
;
A
#
# COMPACT_ATOMS: atom_id res chain seq x y z
N MET A 1 14.94 -18.07 -4.41
CA MET A 1 13.57 -17.67 -4.83
C MET A 1 13.67 -16.32 -5.53
N SER A 2 12.92 -16.05 -6.59
CA SER A 2 12.96 -14.75 -7.27
C SER A 2 12.19 -13.71 -6.46
N ASN A 3 12.76 -12.52 -6.31
CA ASN A 3 12.06 -11.40 -5.65
C ASN A 3 10.82 -10.98 -6.45
N LEU A 4 9.80 -10.48 -5.74
CA LEU A 4 8.61 -9.92 -6.34
C LEU A 4 8.87 -8.50 -6.86
N LEU A 5 9.55 -7.68 -6.04
CA LEU A 5 9.97 -6.32 -6.39
C LEU A 5 11.47 -6.18 -6.15
N GLU A 6 12.17 -5.55 -7.09
CA GLU A 6 13.57 -5.18 -6.94
C GLU A 6 13.78 -3.73 -7.38
N ALA A 7 14.38 -2.92 -6.52
CA ALA A 7 14.95 -1.63 -6.87
C ALA A 7 16.47 -1.78 -6.89
N ARG A 8 17.11 -1.36 -7.98
CA ARG A 8 18.57 -1.46 -8.17
C ARG A 8 19.16 -0.09 -8.42
N SER A 9 20.04 0.34 -7.52
CA SER A 9 20.73 1.65 -7.56
C SER A 9 19.76 2.80 -7.84
N LEU A 10 18.54 2.72 -7.29
CA LEU A 10 17.45 3.63 -7.56
C LEU A 10 17.75 5.02 -7.01
N SER A 11 17.69 6.03 -7.87
CA SER A 11 17.97 7.41 -7.49
C SER A 11 16.86 8.34 -7.92
N LYS A 12 16.53 9.30 -7.05
CA LYS A 12 15.56 10.37 -7.30
C LYS A 12 16.01 11.69 -6.71
N LYS A 13 15.99 12.72 -7.52
CA LYS A 13 16.44 14.06 -7.15
C LYS A 13 15.31 15.09 -7.33
N PHE A 14 15.20 16.01 -6.40
CA PHE A 14 14.31 17.17 -6.49
C PHE A 14 15.13 18.46 -6.32
N GLY A 15 15.32 19.19 -7.42
CA GLY A 15 16.23 20.33 -7.41
C GLY A 15 17.65 19.94 -6.97
N GLY A 16 18.10 20.48 -5.83
CA GLY A 16 19.39 20.15 -5.21
C GLY A 16 19.38 18.96 -4.26
N VAL A 17 18.20 18.44 -3.88
CA VAL A 17 18.05 17.39 -2.85
C VAL A 17 17.99 16.01 -3.49
N LEU A 18 18.89 15.11 -3.09
CA LEU A 18 18.88 13.71 -3.48
C LEU A 18 18.00 12.92 -2.49
N ALA A 19 16.74 12.69 -2.88
CA ALA A 19 15.74 12.06 -2.03
C ALA A 19 15.85 10.51 -2.00
N LEU A 20 16.40 9.90 -3.06
CA LEU A 20 16.86 8.51 -3.09
C LEU A 20 18.25 8.50 -3.71
N ASP A 21 19.21 7.83 -3.05
CA ASP A 21 20.59 7.78 -3.47
C ASP A 21 21.06 6.34 -3.63
N ARG A 22 21.02 5.85 -4.85
CA ARG A 22 21.44 4.49 -5.25
C ARG A 22 20.86 3.41 -4.34
N LEU A 23 19.56 3.52 -4.06
CA LEU A 23 18.85 2.61 -3.17
C LEU A 23 18.73 1.22 -3.82
N ASP A 24 19.26 0.20 -3.13
CA ASP A 24 19.04 -1.21 -3.44
C ASP A 24 18.06 -1.80 -2.42
N LEU A 25 16.92 -2.31 -2.90
CA LEU A 25 15.86 -2.87 -2.09
C LEU A 25 15.22 -4.04 -2.83
N SER A 26 14.97 -5.13 -2.11
CA SER A 26 14.24 -6.27 -2.66
C SER A 26 13.13 -6.73 -1.74
N VAL A 27 12.04 -7.24 -2.31
CA VAL A 27 10.89 -7.77 -1.58
C VAL A 27 10.57 -9.16 -2.09
N ALA A 28 10.52 -10.12 -1.19
CA ALA A 28 10.13 -11.49 -1.53
C ALA A 28 8.59 -11.61 -1.66
N PRO A 29 8.08 -12.58 -2.42
CA PRO A 29 6.64 -12.88 -2.43
C PRO A 29 6.14 -13.23 -1.03
N ASN A 30 4.96 -12.74 -0.68
CA ASN A 30 4.25 -12.97 0.59
C ASN A 30 4.92 -12.36 1.85
N ASP A 31 5.95 -11.53 1.67
CA ASP A 31 6.57 -10.75 2.74
C ASP A 31 5.64 -9.63 3.24
N ILE A 32 5.69 -9.33 4.53
CA ILE A 32 5.33 -8.01 5.06
C ILE A 32 6.63 -7.28 5.40
N LEU A 33 7.01 -6.35 4.54
CA LEU A 33 8.22 -5.55 4.70
C LEU A 33 7.90 -4.23 5.38
N GLY A 34 8.52 -3.95 6.52
CA GLY A 34 8.53 -2.63 7.14
C GLY A 34 9.54 -1.70 6.45
N LEU A 35 9.10 -0.59 5.91
CA LEU A 35 9.98 0.45 5.40
C LEU A 35 10.01 1.61 6.39
N ILE A 36 11.06 1.69 7.21
CA ILE A 36 11.18 2.62 8.33
C ILE A 36 12.33 3.61 8.14
N GLY A 37 12.38 4.61 8.99
CA GLY A 37 13.40 5.65 8.97
C GLY A 37 12.83 7.01 9.38
N PRO A 38 13.68 8.00 9.72
CA PRO A 38 13.25 9.32 10.15
C PRO A 38 12.45 10.06 9.05
N ASN A 39 11.82 11.16 9.43
CA ASN A 39 11.12 12.01 8.46
C ASN A 39 12.12 12.55 7.42
N GLY A 40 11.71 12.57 6.14
CA GLY A 40 12.59 12.98 5.05
C GLY A 40 13.61 11.91 4.59
N SER A 41 13.62 10.70 5.15
CA SER A 41 14.56 9.64 4.76
C SER A 41 14.35 9.05 3.36
N GLY A 42 13.23 9.37 2.66
CA GLY A 42 12.95 8.92 1.31
C GLY A 42 11.83 7.89 1.15
N LYS A 43 11.18 7.43 2.23
CA LYS A 43 10.12 6.39 2.20
C LYS A 43 8.99 6.72 1.22
N THR A 44 8.37 7.88 1.37
CA THR A 44 7.28 8.34 0.47
C THR A 44 7.78 8.57 -0.96
N THR A 45 9.04 9.00 -1.13
CA THR A 45 9.66 9.13 -2.45
C THR A 45 9.81 7.77 -3.11
N PHE A 46 10.26 6.75 -2.38
CA PHE A 46 10.33 5.38 -2.87
C PHE A 46 8.96 4.88 -3.32
N PHE A 47 7.92 5.05 -2.51
CA PHE A 47 6.55 4.69 -2.89
C PHE A 47 6.08 5.44 -4.15
N ASN A 48 6.39 6.73 -4.26
CA ASN A 48 6.01 7.53 -5.43
C ASN A 48 6.71 7.06 -6.72
N VAL A 49 7.98 6.66 -6.62
CA VAL A 49 8.72 6.13 -7.77
C VAL A 49 8.19 4.75 -8.16
N VAL A 50 8.03 3.82 -7.20
CA VAL A 50 7.52 2.46 -7.47
C VAL A 50 6.10 2.50 -8.06
N THR A 51 5.27 3.48 -7.67
CA THR A 51 3.91 3.63 -8.19
C THR A 51 3.81 4.50 -9.45
N GLY A 52 4.93 4.90 -10.04
CA GLY A 52 4.96 5.68 -11.28
C GLY A 52 4.37 7.09 -11.15
N ILE A 53 4.31 7.66 -9.92
CA ILE A 53 3.94 9.06 -9.68
C ILE A 53 5.11 9.98 -10.06
N TYR A 54 6.33 9.54 -9.73
CA TYR A 54 7.56 10.20 -10.15
C TYR A 54 8.42 9.23 -10.96
N PRO A 55 8.99 9.67 -12.09
CA PRO A 55 9.99 8.89 -12.80
C PRO A 55 11.28 8.79 -11.96
N ALA A 56 11.97 7.66 -12.04
CA ALA A 56 13.33 7.55 -11.51
C ALA A 56 14.30 8.39 -12.36
N ASP A 57 15.32 8.99 -11.71
CA ASP A 57 16.36 9.71 -12.44
C ASP A 57 17.54 8.80 -12.81
N ALA A 58 17.77 7.71 -12.04
CA ALA A 58 18.72 6.64 -12.34
C ALA A 58 18.33 5.34 -11.64
N GLY A 59 18.95 4.24 -12.07
CA GLY A 59 18.66 2.90 -11.56
C GLY A 59 17.42 2.28 -12.20
N SER A 60 16.90 1.22 -11.59
CA SER A 60 15.74 0.50 -12.14
C SER A 60 14.84 -0.06 -11.04
N VAL A 61 13.56 -0.25 -11.40
CA VAL A 61 12.55 -0.96 -10.60
C VAL A 61 11.98 -2.10 -11.43
N VAL A 62 12.12 -3.32 -10.94
CA VAL A 62 11.63 -4.53 -11.60
C VAL A 62 10.55 -5.17 -10.73
N PHE A 63 9.38 -5.42 -11.29
CA PHE A 63 8.27 -6.09 -10.64
C PHE A 63 7.90 -7.35 -11.42
N GLU A 64 7.90 -8.52 -10.77
CA GLU A 64 7.64 -9.82 -11.43
C GLU A 64 8.45 -10.03 -12.72
N ARG A 65 9.74 -9.65 -12.70
CA ARG A 65 10.67 -9.69 -13.86
C ARG A 65 10.37 -8.70 -14.98
N VAL A 66 9.39 -7.82 -14.81
CA VAL A 66 9.06 -6.75 -15.77
C VAL A 66 9.64 -5.43 -15.25
N ASP A 67 10.37 -4.74 -16.10
CA ASP A 67 10.87 -3.39 -15.79
C ASP A 67 9.70 -2.39 -15.80
N ILE A 68 9.51 -1.73 -14.66
CA ILE A 68 8.48 -0.71 -14.47
C ILE A 68 9.08 0.68 -14.16
N THR A 69 10.37 0.86 -14.33
CA THR A 69 11.14 2.05 -13.90
C THR A 69 10.53 3.37 -14.39
N GLN A 70 10.09 3.41 -15.65
CA GLN A 70 9.47 4.59 -16.27
C GLN A 70 7.98 4.39 -16.57
N ALA A 71 7.37 3.37 -15.95
CA ALA A 71 5.97 3.07 -16.20
C ALA A 71 5.05 4.10 -15.57
N ALA A 72 4.03 4.55 -16.30
CA ALA A 72 3.00 5.40 -15.76
C ALA A 72 2.18 4.66 -14.68
N SER A 73 1.63 5.38 -13.69
CA SER A 73 0.89 4.81 -12.56
C SER A 73 -0.24 3.85 -12.98
N ARG A 74 -0.91 4.11 -14.12
CA ARG A 74 -1.92 3.21 -14.67
C ARG A 74 -1.34 1.85 -15.09
N THR A 75 -0.14 1.82 -15.65
CA THR A 75 0.56 0.60 -16.04
C THR A 75 1.00 -0.17 -14.79
N VAL A 76 1.57 0.50 -13.81
CA VAL A 76 1.98 -0.07 -12.52
C VAL A 76 0.78 -0.70 -11.80
N TYR A 77 -0.34 0.02 -11.73
CA TYR A 77 -1.58 -0.50 -11.15
C TYR A 77 -2.08 -1.76 -11.89
N ARG A 78 -2.03 -1.75 -13.23
CA ARG A 78 -2.43 -2.93 -14.03
C ARG A 78 -1.49 -4.11 -13.89
N ALA A 79 -0.23 -3.87 -13.58
CA ALA A 79 0.72 -4.93 -13.26
C ALA A 79 0.45 -5.62 -11.93
N GLY A 80 -0.34 -5.01 -11.03
CA GLY A 80 -0.74 -5.59 -9.75
C GLY A 80 -0.11 -4.95 -8.54
N ILE A 81 0.30 -3.67 -8.63
CA ILE A 81 0.73 -2.87 -7.50
C ILE A 81 -0.38 -1.88 -7.13
N SER A 82 -0.84 -1.93 -5.89
CA SER A 82 -1.81 -0.96 -5.34
C SER A 82 -1.23 -0.23 -4.14
N ARG A 83 -1.74 0.97 -3.86
CA ARG A 83 -1.28 1.80 -2.74
C ARG A 83 -2.43 2.50 -2.04
N THR A 84 -2.36 2.61 -0.71
CA THR A 84 -3.10 3.61 0.06
C THR A 84 -2.27 4.89 0.18
N PHE A 85 -2.90 5.98 0.57
CA PHE A 85 -2.21 7.26 0.75
C PHE A 85 -2.34 7.71 2.19
N GLN A 86 -1.35 8.42 2.70
CA GLN A 86 -1.30 8.94 4.07
C GLN A 86 -2.55 9.77 4.44
N ARG A 87 -3.02 10.64 3.53
CA ARG A 87 -4.29 11.35 3.71
C ARG A 87 -5.42 10.57 3.08
N SER A 88 -6.51 10.40 3.80
CA SER A 88 -7.71 9.78 3.28
C SER A 88 -8.16 10.43 1.96
N ARG A 89 -8.35 9.62 0.95
CA ARG A 89 -8.84 10.02 -0.38
C ARG A 89 -10.21 9.42 -0.68
N LEU A 90 -11.02 9.18 0.36
CA LEU A 90 -12.40 8.79 0.17
C LEU A 90 -13.23 9.99 -0.33
N CYS A 91 -14.09 9.71 -1.29
CA CYS A 91 -15.16 10.63 -1.66
C CYS A 91 -16.27 10.51 -0.62
N LEU A 92 -16.29 11.38 0.39
CA LEU A 92 -17.18 11.26 1.56
C LEU A 92 -18.67 11.29 1.20
N SER A 93 -19.04 11.92 0.09
CA SER A 93 -20.42 11.97 -0.44
C SER A 93 -20.84 10.71 -1.19
N LEU A 94 -19.90 9.87 -1.60
CA LEU A 94 -20.20 8.60 -2.25
C LEU A 94 -20.43 7.50 -1.21
N SER A 95 -21.15 6.45 -1.64
CA SER A 95 -21.35 5.26 -0.82
C SER A 95 -20.03 4.54 -0.54
N ASN A 96 -20.01 3.70 0.51
CA ASN A 96 -18.87 2.84 0.81
C ASN A 96 -18.55 1.91 -0.37
N PHE A 97 -19.59 1.36 -1.01
CA PHE A 97 -19.45 0.54 -2.20
C PHE A 97 -18.82 1.30 -3.36
N ASP A 98 -19.30 2.51 -3.69
CA ASP A 98 -18.74 3.30 -4.78
C ASP A 98 -17.27 3.66 -4.53
N ASN A 99 -16.92 3.99 -3.28
CA ASN A 99 -15.53 4.24 -2.89
C ASN A 99 -14.63 3.02 -3.14
N ILE A 100 -15.10 1.80 -2.82
CA ILE A 100 -14.37 0.56 -3.12
C ILE A 100 -14.27 0.36 -4.64
N MET A 101 -15.38 0.60 -5.37
CA MET A 101 -15.43 0.41 -6.83
C MET A 101 -14.53 1.35 -7.62
N ILE A 102 -14.15 2.51 -7.11
CA ILE A 102 -13.09 3.36 -7.69
C ILE A 102 -11.80 2.53 -7.91
N GLY A 103 -11.49 1.60 -7.01
CA GLY A 103 -10.36 0.67 -7.15
C GLY A 103 -10.57 -0.45 -8.16
N ASN A 104 -11.78 -0.70 -8.64
CA ASN A 104 -12.11 -1.85 -9.52
C ASN A 104 -12.10 -1.53 -11.02
N HIS A 105 -11.64 -0.35 -11.42
CA HIS A 105 -11.73 0.14 -12.80
C HIS A 105 -11.06 -0.75 -13.87
N LYS A 106 -10.17 -1.67 -13.47
CA LYS A 106 -9.54 -2.65 -14.36
C LYS A 106 -10.55 -3.72 -14.84
N ARG A 107 -11.49 -4.11 -13.97
CA ARG A 107 -12.44 -5.19 -14.20
C ARG A 107 -13.80 -4.68 -14.70
N LEU A 108 -14.07 -3.38 -14.53
CA LEU A 108 -15.34 -2.80 -14.92
C LEU A 108 -15.35 -2.42 -16.42
N ASN A 109 -16.30 -2.94 -17.16
CA ASN A 109 -16.59 -2.44 -18.49
C ASN A 109 -17.48 -1.19 -18.37
N GLN A 110 -16.89 -0.02 -18.68
CA GLN A 110 -17.54 1.29 -18.57
C GLN A 110 -18.08 1.80 -19.91
N GLY A 111 -18.12 0.96 -20.95
CA GLY A 111 -18.61 1.34 -22.26
C GLY A 111 -20.10 1.70 -22.24
N LEU A 112 -20.48 2.85 -22.84
CA LEU A 112 -21.86 3.30 -22.90
C LEU A 112 -22.78 2.24 -23.56
N TRP A 113 -22.35 1.65 -24.68
CA TRP A 113 -23.05 0.60 -25.37
C TRP A 113 -23.20 -0.69 -24.55
N PHE A 114 -22.22 -1.05 -23.78
CA PHE A 114 -22.30 -2.18 -22.86
C PHE A 114 -23.40 -1.95 -21.82
N ASN A 115 -23.42 -0.78 -21.20
CA ASN A 115 -24.39 -0.46 -20.15
C ASN A 115 -25.84 -0.34 -20.68
N LEU A 116 -26.00 0.11 -21.91
CA LEU A 116 -27.33 0.28 -22.52
C LEU A 116 -27.87 -1.01 -23.15
N MET A 117 -27.03 -1.76 -23.87
CA MET A 117 -27.45 -2.87 -24.72
C MET A 117 -27.27 -4.26 -24.08
N ARG A 118 -26.43 -4.38 -23.06
CA ARG A 118 -26.11 -5.66 -22.38
C ARG A 118 -26.53 -5.67 -20.91
N ARG A 119 -27.81 -5.46 -20.65
CA ARG A 119 -28.35 -5.38 -19.29
C ARG A 119 -28.05 -6.61 -18.42
N SER A 120 -28.09 -7.82 -19.00
CA SER A 120 -27.76 -9.06 -18.29
C SER A 120 -26.28 -9.11 -17.85
N ASP A 121 -25.37 -8.70 -18.75
CA ASP A 121 -23.93 -8.67 -18.46
C ASP A 121 -23.59 -7.57 -17.44
N PHE A 122 -24.25 -6.41 -17.53
CA PHE A 122 -24.13 -5.35 -16.54
C PHE A 122 -24.58 -5.82 -15.14
N LYS A 123 -25.76 -6.48 -15.07
CA LYS A 123 -26.28 -7.01 -13.80
C LYS A 123 -25.33 -8.06 -13.20
N ARG A 124 -24.79 -8.95 -14.03
CA ARG A 124 -23.77 -9.93 -13.59
C ARG A 124 -22.51 -9.24 -13.09
N GLN A 125 -21.96 -8.28 -13.84
CA GLN A 125 -20.79 -7.51 -13.43
C GLN A 125 -21.01 -6.77 -12.10
N PHE A 126 -22.20 -6.19 -11.90
CA PHE A 126 -22.56 -5.55 -10.64
C PHE A 126 -22.57 -6.54 -9.49
N GLU A 127 -23.24 -7.69 -9.67
CA GLU A 127 -23.33 -8.73 -8.65
C GLU A 127 -21.94 -9.28 -8.27
N GLU A 128 -21.09 -9.58 -9.25
CA GLU A 128 -19.72 -10.03 -9.03
C GLU A 128 -18.91 -8.97 -8.24
N SER A 129 -19.08 -7.70 -8.58
CA SER A 129 -18.41 -6.58 -7.89
C SER A 129 -18.94 -6.39 -6.47
N TYR A 130 -20.25 -6.56 -6.29
CA TYR A 130 -20.90 -6.49 -4.97
C TYR A 130 -20.40 -7.60 -4.06
N GLN A 131 -20.38 -8.83 -4.55
CA GLN A 131 -19.89 -9.97 -3.77
C GLN A 131 -18.38 -9.86 -3.43
N ALA A 132 -17.57 -9.36 -4.37
CA ALA A 132 -16.16 -9.12 -4.13
C ALA A 132 -15.93 -8.05 -3.04
N ALA A 133 -16.68 -6.94 -3.10
CA ALA A 133 -16.61 -5.90 -2.08
C ALA A 133 -17.09 -6.41 -0.71
N ARG A 134 -18.21 -7.15 -0.68
CA ARG A 134 -18.74 -7.75 0.54
C ARG A 134 -17.74 -8.71 1.18
N THR A 135 -17.13 -9.59 0.39
CA THR A 135 -16.10 -10.53 0.87
C THR A 135 -14.90 -9.82 1.50
N LEU A 136 -14.48 -8.68 0.92
CA LEU A 136 -13.40 -7.88 1.53
C LEU A 136 -13.85 -7.22 2.82
N LEU A 137 -15.02 -6.60 2.84
CA LEU A 137 -15.55 -5.94 4.03
C LEU A 137 -15.77 -6.92 5.19
N ASP A 138 -16.23 -8.14 4.90
CA ASP A 138 -16.47 -9.18 5.90
C ASP A 138 -15.16 -9.59 6.63
N VAL A 139 -14.00 -9.42 5.98
CA VAL A 139 -12.70 -9.66 6.63
C VAL A 139 -12.35 -8.56 7.62
N PHE A 140 -12.63 -7.31 7.25
CA PHE A 140 -12.27 -6.15 8.05
C PHE A 140 -13.28 -5.87 9.15
N GLU A 141 -14.55 -5.75 8.80
CA GLU A 141 -15.63 -5.41 9.73
C GLU A 141 -16.99 -5.81 9.10
N PRO A 142 -17.59 -6.93 9.53
CA PRO A 142 -18.85 -7.42 8.96
C PRO A 142 -19.99 -6.41 8.97
N ARG A 143 -20.06 -5.51 9.96
CA ARG A 143 -21.09 -4.46 10.05
C ARG A 143 -21.04 -3.49 8.88
N LEU A 144 -19.87 -3.32 8.23
CA LEU A 144 -19.75 -2.49 7.03
C LEU A 144 -20.46 -3.08 5.81
N CYS A 145 -20.72 -4.39 5.81
CA CYS A 145 -21.51 -5.02 4.74
C CYS A 145 -22.95 -4.49 4.70
N ASP A 146 -23.56 -4.25 5.87
CA ASP A 146 -24.93 -3.72 5.96
C ASP A 146 -24.98 -2.22 5.62
N ARG A 147 -23.86 -1.52 5.79
CA ARG A 147 -23.71 -0.09 5.51
C ARG A 147 -23.07 0.21 4.15
N MET A 148 -22.99 -0.79 3.28
CA MET A 148 -22.26 -0.70 2.00
C MET A 148 -22.76 0.44 1.09
N PHE A 149 -24.03 0.74 1.11
CA PHE A 149 -24.65 1.81 0.29
C PHE A 149 -24.82 3.14 1.04
N GLU A 150 -24.37 3.23 2.30
CA GLU A 150 -24.35 4.48 3.04
C GLU A 150 -23.15 5.36 2.63
N PRO A 151 -23.29 6.71 2.72
CA PRO A 151 -22.19 7.63 2.48
C PRO A 151 -21.03 7.42 3.45
N ALA A 152 -19.80 7.49 2.96
CA ALA A 152 -18.59 7.32 3.78
C ALA A 152 -18.39 8.44 4.84
N ALA A 153 -19.09 9.57 4.70
CA ALA A 153 -19.03 10.69 5.65
C ALA A 153 -19.40 10.29 7.08
N GLY A 154 -20.34 9.34 7.23
CA GLY A 154 -20.83 8.88 8.55
C GLY A 154 -19.94 7.84 9.23
N LEU A 155 -18.82 7.44 8.64
CA LEU A 155 -17.95 6.41 9.20
C LEU A 155 -16.92 6.99 10.20
N PRO A 156 -16.59 6.26 11.30
CA PRO A 156 -15.40 6.48 12.11
C PRO A 156 -14.12 6.42 11.27
N MET A 157 -13.01 6.93 11.82
CA MET A 157 -11.74 6.98 11.08
C MET A 157 -11.21 5.59 10.70
N ILE A 158 -11.27 4.64 11.62
CA ILE A 158 -10.84 3.25 11.37
C ILE A 158 -11.63 2.62 10.21
N ASP A 159 -12.96 2.80 10.18
CA ASP A 159 -13.79 2.24 9.12
C ASP A 159 -13.51 2.89 7.76
N ARG A 160 -13.25 4.21 7.74
CA ARG A 160 -12.79 4.89 6.52
C ARG A 160 -11.48 4.28 6.02
N ARG A 161 -10.56 3.98 6.91
CA ARG A 161 -9.29 3.35 6.54
C ARG A 161 -9.49 1.93 6.03
N ARG A 162 -10.41 1.16 6.63
CA ARG A 162 -10.83 -0.16 6.14
C ARG A 162 -11.37 -0.08 4.70
N ILE A 163 -12.24 0.90 4.41
CA ILE A 163 -12.75 1.13 3.04
C ILE A 163 -11.61 1.49 2.06
N GLU A 164 -10.64 2.31 2.47
CA GLU A 164 -9.47 2.63 1.62
C GLU A 164 -8.62 1.42 1.29
N ILE A 165 -8.39 0.55 2.28
CA ILE A 165 -7.64 -0.69 2.07
C ILE A 165 -8.45 -1.65 1.19
N CYS A 166 -9.77 -1.78 1.40
CA CYS A 166 -10.65 -2.54 0.51
C CYS A 166 -10.60 -2.02 -0.93
N ARG A 167 -10.61 -0.70 -1.14
CA ARG A 167 -10.42 -0.07 -2.45
C ARG A 167 -9.09 -0.45 -3.10
N ALA A 168 -8.02 -0.52 -2.33
CA ALA A 168 -6.72 -0.95 -2.86
C ALA A 168 -6.67 -2.46 -3.16
N LEU A 169 -7.42 -3.27 -2.42
CA LEU A 169 -7.45 -4.73 -2.52
C LEU A 169 -8.43 -5.30 -3.54
N ILE A 170 -9.45 -4.53 -3.96
CA ILE A 170 -10.54 -5.02 -4.82
C ILE A 170 -10.05 -5.51 -6.19
N ASN A 171 -8.92 -4.98 -6.65
CA ASN A 171 -8.29 -5.41 -7.91
C ASN A 171 -7.31 -6.60 -7.72
N GLU A 172 -7.28 -7.20 -6.53
CA GLU A 172 -6.41 -8.34 -6.18
C GLU A 172 -4.94 -8.08 -6.52
N PRO A 173 -4.33 -7.06 -5.92
CA PRO A 173 -2.93 -6.76 -6.17
C PRO A 173 -2.02 -7.88 -5.66
N ARG A 174 -0.84 -8.01 -6.28
CA ARG A 174 0.26 -8.84 -5.80
C ARG A 174 1.13 -8.11 -4.78
N LEU A 175 1.18 -6.78 -4.88
CA LEU A 175 1.89 -5.89 -3.97
C LEU A 175 0.98 -4.76 -3.50
N LEU A 176 0.81 -4.66 -2.18
CA LEU A 176 0.09 -3.57 -1.53
C LEU A 176 1.08 -2.68 -0.77
N LEU A 177 1.06 -1.39 -1.08
CA LEU A 177 1.84 -0.37 -0.39
C LEU A 177 0.94 0.37 0.60
N LEU A 178 1.23 0.28 1.89
CA LEU A 178 0.50 0.95 2.97
C LEU A 178 1.34 2.12 3.50
N ASP A 179 0.86 3.34 3.30
CA ASP A 179 1.55 4.57 3.68
C ASP A 179 0.90 5.17 4.93
N GLU A 180 1.49 4.91 6.10
CA GLU A 180 1.01 5.34 7.42
C GLU A 180 -0.50 5.04 7.64
N PRO A 181 -0.91 3.76 7.52
CA PRO A 181 -2.33 3.41 7.59
C PRO A 181 -2.97 3.73 8.94
N SER A 182 -2.21 3.78 10.04
CA SER A 182 -2.72 4.08 11.39
C SER A 182 -2.73 5.58 11.73
N ALA A 183 -2.27 6.45 10.82
CA ALA A 183 -2.14 7.88 11.13
C ALA A 183 -3.44 8.51 11.66
N GLY A 184 -3.37 9.09 12.87
CA GLY A 184 -4.48 9.75 13.54
C GLY A 184 -5.47 8.82 14.28
N MET A 185 -5.14 7.54 14.43
CA MET A 185 -5.90 6.56 15.19
C MET A 185 -5.44 6.48 16.65
N THR A 186 -6.31 5.98 17.51
CA THR A 186 -5.93 5.55 18.85
C THR A 186 -5.09 4.28 18.79
N HIS A 187 -4.41 3.94 19.89
CA HIS A 187 -3.62 2.71 19.96
C HIS A 187 -4.48 1.45 19.79
N GLU A 188 -5.72 1.48 20.29
CA GLU A 188 -6.70 0.39 20.11
C GLU A 188 -7.08 0.22 18.64
N GLU A 189 -7.52 1.31 17.98
CA GLU A 189 -7.86 1.29 16.56
C GLU A 189 -6.68 0.87 15.66
N THR A 190 -5.46 1.29 16.02
CA THR A 190 -4.24 0.86 15.34
C THR A 190 -4.05 -0.65 15.43
N ASN A 191 -4.20 -1.21 16.64
CA ASN A 191 -4.07 -2.65 16.85
C ASN A 191 -5.14 -3.45 16.09
N GLU A 192 -6.40 -3.01 16.11
CA GLU A 192 -7.47 -3.63 15.33
C GLU A 192 -7.16 -3.61 13.82
N LEU A 193 -6.74 -2.46 13.29
CA LEU A 193 -6.41 -2.33 11.87
C LEU A 193 -5.24 -3.26 11.47
N MET A 194 -4.24 -3.41 12.35
CA MET A 194 -3.11 -4.31 12.09
C MET A 194 -3.55 -5.77 12.10
N ASP A 195 -4.46 -6.16 13.00
CA ASP A 195 -5.04 -7.50 12.99
C ASP A 195 -5.84 -7.77 11.71
N ASP A 196 -6.60 -6.79 11.25
CA ASP A 196 -7.33 -6.86 9.98
C ASP A 196 -6.37 -7.09 8.80
N ILE A 197 -5.24 -6.35 8.75
CA ILE A 197 -4.23 -6.50 7.70
C ILE A 197 -3.60 -7.90 7.72
N LEU A 198 -3.28 -8.42 8.90
CA LEU A 198 -2.76 -9.78 9.05
C LEU A 198 -3.77 -10.83 8.59
N GLN A 199 -5.06 -10.68 8.94
CA GLN A 199 -6.12 -11.57 8.46
C GLN A 199 -6.25 -11.55 6.93
N VAL A 200 -6.17 -10.37 6.32
CA VAL A 200 -6.18 -10.24 4.86
C VAL A 200 -5.00 -10.95 4.22
N ARG A 201 -3.79 -10.77 4.76
CA ARG A 201 -2.58 -11.45 4.30
C ARG A 201 -2.74 -12.97 4.34
N ASP A 202 -3.25 -13.48 5.46
CA ASP A 202 -3.40 -14.93 5.66
C ASP A 202 -4.46 -15.55 4.72
N ARG A 203 -5.55 -14.83 4.44
CA ARG A 203 -6.57 -15.26 3.48
C ARG A 203 -6.10 -15.12 2.02
N LYS A 204 -5.25 -14.16 1.70
CA LYS A 204 -4.73 -13.88 0.35
C LYS A 204 -3.30 -14.40 0.20
N LYS A 205 -3.15 -15.70 -0.10
CA LYS A 205 -1.85 -16.42 -0.19
C LYS A 205 -0.79 -15.81 -1.13
N ASN A 206 -1.15 -14.81 -1.95
CA ASN A 206 -0.25 -14.20 -2.92
C ASN A 206 -0.11 -12.68 -2.72
N LEU A 207 -0.44 -12.17 -1.54
CA LEU A 207 -0.35 -10.76 -1.22
C LEU A 207 0.96 -10.47 -0.49
N THR A 208 1.76 -9.60 -1.08
CA THR A 208 2.96 -9.02 -0.48
C THR A 208 2.63 -7.60 -0.02
N ILE A 209 3.14 -7.18 1.12
CA ILE A 209 2.85 -5.87 1.69
C ILE A 209 4.16 -5.13 1.97
N ILE A 210 4.24 -3.86 1.60
CA ILE A 210 5.23 -2.93 2.15
C ILE A 210 4.47 -1.90 2.97
N ILE A 211 4.84 -1.77 4.23
CA ILE A 211 4.21 -0.84 5.15
C ILE A 211 5.20 0.21 5.65
N VAL A 212 4.78 1.47 5.62
CA VAL A 212 5.44 2.59 6.29
C VAL A 212 4.63 2.93 7.53
N GLU A 213 5.27 2.92 8.70
CA GLU A 213 4.66 3.30 9.97
C GLU A 213 5.69 3.97 10.87
N HIS A 214 5.20 4.77 11.83
CA HIS A 214 6.03 5.47 12.80
C HIS A 214 6.02 4.81 14.18
N GLU A 215 5.00 4.03 14.50
CA GLU A 215 4.91 3.28 15.74
C GLU A 215 5.74 2.00 15.64
N MET A 216 6.87 1.98 16.36
CA MET A 216 7.82 0.86 16.32
C MET A 216 7.21 -0.44 16.83
N GLY A 217 6.30 -0.40 17.81
CA GLY A 217 5.56 -1.56 18.30
C GLY A 217 4.67 -2.21 17.23
N VAL A 218 4.07 -1.40 16.36
CA VAL A 218 3.30 -1.86 15.21
C VAL A 218 4.20 -2.59 14.22
N ILE A 219 5.33 -1.98 13.86
CA ILE A 219 6.30 -2.57 12.93
C ILE A 219 6.82 -3.90 13.45
N GLU A 220 7.23 -3.98 14.75
CA GLU A 220 7.69 -5.24 15.36
C GLU A 220 6.65 -6.34 15.26
N ARG A 221 5.36 -6.00 15.43
CA ARG A 221 4.27 -6.97 15.50
C ARG A 221 3.92 -7.57 14.16
N ILE A 222 3.90 -6.77 13.08
CA ILE A 222 3.30 -7.20 11.82
C ILE A 222 4.31 -7.51 10.71
N THR A 223 5.58 -7.09 10.84
CA THR A 223 6.55 -7.24 9.76
C THR A 223 7.40 -8.49 9.91
N ASP A 224 7.67 -9.16 8.80
CA ASP A 224 8.61 -10.28 8.75
C ASP A 224 10.06 -9.76 8.83
N ARG A 225 10.32 -8.59 8.24
CA ARG A 225 11.60 -7.88 8.27
C ARG A 225 11.40 -6.39 7.98
N CYS A 226 12.42 -5.61 8.28
CA CYS A 226 12.44 -4.17 8.07
C CYS A 226 13.62 -3.75 7.20
N ILE A 227 13.43 -2.67 6.45
CA ILE A 227 14.50 -1.91 5.80
C ILE A 227 14.45 -0.50 6.37
N VAL A 228 15.61 -0.01 6.81
CA VAL A 228 15.75 1.35 7.33
C VAL A 228 16.37 2.25 6.29
N LEU A 229 15.68 3.34 6.00
CA LEU A 229 16.18 4.41 5.15
C LEU A 229 16.67 5.59 5.99
N ASN A 230 17.80 6.15 5.59
CA ASN A 230 18.28 7.44 6.07
C ASN A 230 18.91 8.22 4.89
N PHE A 231 18.51 9.48 4.70
CA PHE A 231 18.94 10.33 3.58
C PHE A 231 18.94 9.63 2.20
N GLY A 232 17.86 8.89 1.91
CA GLY A 232 17.66 8.21 0.63
C GLY A 232 18.46 6.90 0.46
N ARG A 233 19.20 6.46 1.46
CA ARG A 233 20.03 5.24 1.46
C ARG A 233 19.49 4.20 2.42
N LYS A 234 19.67 2.93 2.11
CA LYS A 234 19.44 1.83 3.04
C LYS A 234 20.63 1.76 4.02
N ILE A 235 20.36 1.86 5.33
CA ILE A 235 21.36 1.77 6.37
C ILE A 235 21.33 0.45 7.14
N ALA A 236 20.15 -0.21 7.20
CA ALA A 236 20.01 -1.53 7.83
C ALA A 236 18.89 -2.34 7.16
N GLU A 237 18.96 -3.67 7.29
CA GLU A 237 17.94 -4.61 6.85
C GLU A 237 17.97 -5.86 7.74
N GLY A 238 16.81 -6.35 8.16
CA GLY A 238 16.66 -7.56 8.97
C GLY A 238 15.39 -7.57 9.79
N PRO A 239 15.22 -8.59 10.67
CA PRO A 239 14.13 -8.60 11.65
C PRO A 239 14.16 -7.33 12.51
N TYR A 240 12.98 -6.82 12.90
CA TYR A 240 12.86 -5.55 13.62
C TYR A 240 13.81 -5.44 14.82
N ARG A 241 13.88 -6.47 15.68
CA ARG A 241 14.74 -6.46 16.88
C ARG A 241 16.22 -6.28 16.57
N GLN A 242 16.69 -6.87 15.47
CA GLN A 242 18.07 -6.72 15.02
C GLN A 242 18.32 -5.29 14.52
N VAL A 243 17.41 -4.78 13.71
CA VAL A 243 17.51 -3.44 13.14
C VAL A 243 17.40 -2.36 14.22
N ALA A 244 16.52 -2.52 15.21
CA ALA A 244 16.35 -1.58 16.32
C ALA A 244 17.59 -1.52 17.26
N ALA A 245 18.37 -2.60 17.32
CA ALA A 245 19.62 -2.65 18.09
C ALA A 245 20.84 -2.10 17.33
N ASP A 246 20.68 -1.81 16.03
CA ASP A 246 21.78 -1.28 15.21
C ASP A 246 22.10 0.17 15.59
N LYS A 247 23.39 0.43 15.84
CA LYS A 247 23.87 1.74 16.28
C LYS A 247 23.60 2.85 15.26
N GLN A 248 23.78 2.57 13.95
CA GLN A 248 23.51 3.56 12.89
C GLN A 248 22.02 3.91 12.82
N VAL A 249 21.15 2.93 13.08
CA VAL A 249 19.70 3.16 13.13
C VAL A 249 19.35 4.05 14.32
N GLN A 250 19.87 3.75 15.52
CA GLN A 250 19.62 4.57 16.70
C GLN A 250 20.11 6.01 16.53
N GLU A 251 21.31 6.19 15.98
CA GLU A 251 21.86 7.51 15.67
C GLU A 251 21.02 8.28 14.66
N ALA A 252 20.52 7.61 13.62
CA ALA A 252 19.65 8.22 12.62
C ALA A 252 18.33 8.75 13.22
N TYR A 253 17.73 8.04 14.18
CA TYR A 253 16.51 8.49 14.88
C TYR A 253 16.77 9.56 15.94
N LEU A 254 17.94 9.57 16.58
CA LEU A 254 18.32 10.58 17.57
C LEU A 254 18.80 11.89 16.93
N GLY A 255 18.97 11.93 15.61
CA GLY A 255 19.42 13.12 14.88
C GLY A 255 20.91 13.46 15.14
N VAL A 256 21.71 12.54 15.65
CA VAL A 256 23.15 12.69 15.75
C VAL A 256 23.73 12.42 14.37
N ALA A 257 24.13 13.50 13.68
CA ALA A 257 24.86 13.38 12.42
C ALA A 257 26.24 12.75 12.68
N LEU A 258 26.56 11.72 11.90
CA LEU A 258 27.93 11.21 11.78
C LEU A 258 28.81 12.23 11.04
#